data_3d620bdf4b589562ffa6e2898f73845a
#
_entry.id   3d620bdf4b589562ffa6e2898f73845a
#
_cell.length_a   1.000
_cell.length_b   1.000
_cell.length_c   1.000
_cell.angle_alpha   90.00
_cell.angle_beta   90.00
_cell.angle_gamma   90.00
#
_symmetry.space_group_name_H-M   'P 1'
#
loop_
_entity.id
_entity.type
_entity.pdbx_description
1 polymer ?
#
loop_
_entity_poly.entity_id
_entity_poly.type
_entity_poly.pdbx_seq_one_letter_code
_entity_poly.pdbx_strand_id
1 'polypeptide(L)' 'MACRDEIGSAAAKRLVAQCFDASPATHPPCNVVNPCAMIREEIARSCKLFEASSPLPADLCAAGRTP' A
#
# COMPACT_ATOMS: atom_id res chain seq x y z
N MET A 1 -9.50 -12.34 -3.63
CA MET A 1 -10.34 -11.33 -4.31
C MET A 1 -9.48 -10.11 -4.66
N ALA A 2 -9.65 -9.58 -5.84
CA ALA A 2 -8.90 -8.38 -6.24
C ALA A 2 -9.32 -7.17 -5.40
N CYS A 3 -8.37 -6.32 -5.06
CA CYS A 3 -8.65 -5.14 -4.22
C CYS A 3 -9.74 -4.26 -4.84
N ARG A 4 -9.73 -4.08 -6.16
CA ARG A 4 -10.77 -3.30 -6.85
C ARG A 4 -12.18 -3.86 -6.63
N ASP A 5 -12.30 -5.16 -6.39
CA ASP A 5 -13.60 -5.81 -6.13
C ASP A 5 -13.97 -5.73 -4.65
N GLU A 6 -12.98 -5.59 -3.77
CA GLU A 6 -13.22 -5.47 -2.34
C GLU A 6 -13.70 -4.07 -1.94
N ILE A 7 -13.04 -3.03 -2.46
CA ILE A 7 -13.29 -1.65 -2.02
C ILE A 7 -13.67 -0.70 -3.17
N GLY A 8 -13.82 -1.22 -4.38
CA GLY A 8 -14.14 -0.44 -5.56
C GLY A 8 -12.91 0.07 -6.28
N SER A 9 -13.07 0.36 -7.56
CA SER A 9 -11.97 0.72 -8.45
C SER A 9 -11.24 1.99 -8.01
N ALA A 10 -11.97 3.04 -7.64
CA ALA A 10 -11.38 4.32 -7.26
C ALA A 10 -10.56 4.20 -5.98
N ALA A 11 -11.12 3.55 -4.95
CA ALA A 11 -10.41 3.35 -3.68
C ALA A 11 -9.20 2.45 -3.84
N ALA A 12 -9.32 1.40 -4.66
CA ALA A 12 -8.20 0.49 -4.94
C ALA A 12 -7.06 1.20 -5.65
N LYS A 13 -7.37 2.08 -6.61
CA LYS A 13 -6.34 2.87 -7.31
C LYS A 13 -5.62 3.81 -6.37
N ARG A 14 -6.33 4.41 -5.40
CA ARG A 14 -5.70 5.26 -4.38
C ARG A 14 -4.77 4.45 -3.49
N LEU A 15 -5.19 3.27 -3.09
CA LEU A 15 -4.37 2.39 -2.26
C LEU A 15 -3.11 1.96 -3.02
N VAL A 16 -3.24 1.62 -4.29
CA VAL A 16 -2.09 1.28 -5.14
C VAL A 16 -1.14 2.46 -5.29
N ALA A 17 -1.66 3.68 -5.46
CA ALA A 17 -0.83 4.88 -5.53
C ALA A 17 -0.03 5.06 -4.23
N GLN A 18 -0.66 4.86 -3.08
CA GLN A 18 0.01 4.91 -1.78
C GLN A 18 1.08 3.82 -1.67
N CYS A 19 0.81 2.64 -2.21
CA CYS A 19 1.78 1.55 -2.26
C CYS A 19 3.03 1.94 -3.07
N PHE A 20 2.85 2.56 -4.23
CA PHE A 20 3.96 3.04 -5.04
C PHE A 20 4.73 4.16 -4.33
N ASP A 21 4.04 5.03 -3.60
CA ASP A 21 4.69 6.11 -2.87
C ASP A 21 5.54 5.58 -1.71
N ALA A 22 5.09 4.52 -1.06
CA ALA A 22 5.76 3.94 0.10
C ALA A 22 6.90 3.01 -0.30
N SER A 23 6.68 2.20 -1.33
CA SER A 23 7.60 1.12 -1.72
C SER A 23 8.42 1.50 -2.94
N PRO A 24 9.75 1.27 -2.92
CA PRO A 24 10.57 1.43 -4.12
C PRO A 24 10.31 0.33 -5.15
N ALA A 25 9.62 -0.71 -4.76
CA ALA A 25 9.31 -1.81 -5.67
C ALA A 25 8.25 -1.38 -6.67
N THR A 26 8.49 -1.68 -7.95
CA THR A 26 7.57 -1.31 -9.03
C THR A 26 6.89 -2.55 -9.59
N HIS A 27 6.48 -3.45 -8.71
CA HIS A 27 6.01 -4.75 -9.15
C HIS A 27 4.85 -5.26 -8.30
N PRO A 28 4.55 -6.54 -8.40
CA PRO A 28 3.25 -7.15 -8.11
C PRO A 28 2.43 -6.69 -6.92
N PRO A 29 2.99 -6.40 -5.74
CA PRO A 29 2.14 -6.02 -4.62
C PRO A 29 1.25 -4.80 -4.89
N CYS A 30 1.78 -3.79 -5.59
CA CYS A 30 1.08 -2.54 -5.88
C CYS A 30 0.24 -2.67 -7.14
N ASN A 31 -0.81 -3.49 -7.09
CA ASN A 31 -1.68 -3.74 -8.23
C ASN A 31 -3.10 -4.00 -7.76
N VAL A 32 -4.09 -3.37 -8.41
CA VAL A 32 -5.50 -3.48 -8.05
C VAL A 32 -6.07 -4.90 -8.19
N VAL A 33 -5.41 -5.78 -8.93
CA VAL A 33 -5.84 -7.18 -9.09
C VAL A 33 -5.42 -8.04 -7.89
N ASN A 34 -4.50 -7.55 -7.07
CA ASN A 34 -4.09 -8.24 -5.86
C ASN A 34 -5.05 -7.92 -4.71
N PRO A 35 -5.14 -8.81 -3.69
CA PRO A 35 -5.96 -8.50 -2.52
C PRO A 35 -5.50 -7.22 -1.82
N CYS A 36 -6.45 -6.45 -1.29
CA CYS A 36 -6.13 -5.22 -0.55
C CYS A 36 -5.15 -5.47 0.59
N ALA A 37 -5.29 -6.62 1.28
CA ALA A 37 -4.38 -6.99 2.37
C ALA A 37 -2.93 -7.05 1.90
N MET A 38 -2.68 -7.59 0.71
CA MET A 38 -1.33 -7.67 0.15
C MET A 38 -0.75 -6.28 -0.10
N ILE A 39 -1.57 -5.36 -0.63
CA ILE A 39 -1.16 -3.99 -0.91
C ILE A 39 -0.84 -3.26 0.39
N ARG A 40 -1.71 -3.40 1.40
CA ARG A 40 -1.52 -2.78 2.72
C ARG A 40 -0.29 -3.33 3.44
N GLU A 41 -0.03 -4.63 3.32
CA GLU A 41 1.15 -5.24 3.92
C GLU A 41 2.43 -4.69 3.31
N GLU A 42 2.45 -4.43 2.01
CA GLU A 42 3.61 -3.83 1.35
C GLU A 42 3.85 -2.41 1.84
N ILE A 43 2.79 -1.62 2.03
CA ILE A 43 2.91 -0.27 2.59
C ILE A 43 3.47 -0.33 4.01
N ALA A 44 2.92 -1.21 4.86
CA ALA A 44 3.36 -1.37 6.25
C ALA A 44 4.82 -1.82 6.32
N ARG A 45 5.20 -2.76 5.48
CA ARG A 45 6.57 -3.27 5.42
C ARG A 45 7.55 -2.16 5.02
N SER A 46 7.18 -1.37 4.02
CA SER A 46 8.00 -0.27 3.54
C SER A 46 8.16 0.82 4.61
N CYS A 47 7.09 1.16 5.31
CA CYS A 47 7.13 2.12 6.40
C CYS A 47 8.07 1.67 7.50
N LYS A 48 8.03 0.39 7.86
CA LYS A 48 8.91 -0.16 8.89
C LYS A 48 10.37 -0.13 8.44
N LEU A 49 10.60 -0.43 7.15
CA LEU A 49 11.94 -0.45 6.59
C LEU A 49 12.60 0.93 6.64
N PHE A 50 11.83 1.99 6.40
CA PHE A 50 12.37 3.35 6.31
C PHE A 50 12.28 4.17 7.61
N GLU A 51 11.65 3.64 8.66
CA GLU A 51 11.39 4.45 9.87
C GLU A 51 12.64 4.94 10.58
N ALA A 52 13.75 4.22 10.46
CA ALA A 52 15.00 4.59 11.14
C ALA A 52 15.84 5.61 10.36
N SER A 53 15.75 5.63 9.03
CA SER A 53 16.61 6.44 8.18
C SER A 53 15.90 7.64 7.59
N SER A 54 14.71 7.44 7.04
CA SER A 54 13.95 8.48 6.36
C SER A 54 12.46 8.13 6.45
N PRO A 55 11.84 8.43 7.61
CA PRO A 55 10.44 8.03 7.83
C PRO A 55 9.50 8.55 6.75
N LEU A 56 8.60 7.67 6.30
CA LEU A 56 7.54 8.04 5.38
C LEU A 56 6.45 8.82 6.11
N PRO A 57 5.65 9.64 5.41
CA PRO A 57 4.57 10.39 6.04
C PRO A 57 3.62 9.49 6.84
N ALA A 58 3.17 9.98 7.99
CA ALA A 58 2.33 9.20 8.90
C ALA A 58 1.00 8.78 8.27
N ASP A 59 0.40 9.64 7.45
CA ASP A 59 -0.85 9.33 6.75
C ASP A 59 -0.67 8.23 5.73
N LEU A 60 0.48 8.19 5.05
CA LEU A 60 0.81 7.12 4.12
C LEU A 60 0.98 5.79 4.88
N CYS A 61 1.70 5.81 6.00
CA CYS A 61 1.89 4.61 6.80
C CYS A 61 0.60 4.11 7.44
N ALA A 62 -0.33 5.00 7.75
CA ALA A 62 -1.65 4.63 8.28
C ALA A 62 -2.43 3.77 7.28
N ALA A 63 -2.24 3.98 5.98
CA ALA A 63 -2.90 3.17 4.95
C ALA A 63 -2.52 1.69 5.05
N GLY A 64 -1.28 1.39 5.46
CA GLY A 64 -0.83 0.02 5.65
C GLY A 64 -1.37 -0.65 6.91
N ARG A 65 -1.86 0.14 7.88
CA ARG A 65 -2.39 -0.38 9.14
C ARG A 65 -3.91 -0.55 9.12
N THR A 66 -4.58 0.03 8.15
CA THR A 66 -6.03 -0.07 8.04
C THR A 66 -6.41 -1.49 7.64
N PRO A 67 -7.35 -2.11 8.36
CA PRO A 67 -7.79 -3.46 8.03
C PRO A 67 -8.51 -3.52 6.70
#